data_5cb40e2786bd98a98010cc14f0054385
#
_entry.id   5cb40e2786bd98a98010cc14f0054385
#
_cell.length_a   1.000
_cell.length_b   1.000
_cell.length_c   1.000
_cell.angle_alpha   90.00
_cell.angle_beta   90.00
_cell.angle_gamma   90.00
#
_symmetry.space_group_name_H-M   'P 1'
#
loop_
_entity.id
_entity.type
_entity.pdbx_description
1 polymer ?
#
loop_
_entity_poly.entity_id
_entity_poly.type
_entity_poly.pdbx_seq_one_letter_code
_entity_poly.pdbx_strand_id
1 'polypeptide(L)'
;MRDISMERVNETRKNILEIIESATLTHEQKLTCLANQADSLMEVLDLPEGLDELLNVPIDRKCICDLSEGHAPMRPRYIIPDYAKFLKEGSKFLQLDPPTDLYEALNSLMIFYKHVPSVTNYPVYVGQLDELLEPYIDTVDEAQAKKLLKLFLTQMDRTILDSFSHANIGPRDTKAGRLLLEAEKELENAVPNLSFKYDEDITPDDFALKAIDCA
;
A
#
# COMPACT_ATOMS: atom_id res chain seq x y z
N MET A 1 -16.25 -19.19 10.64
CA MET A 1 -15.35 -19.97 9.76
C MET A 1 -16.22 -20.67 8.74
N ARG A 2 -16.22 -20.22 7.48
CA ARG A 2 -16.96 -20.94 6.43
C ARG A 2 -16.31 -22.32 6.25
N ASP A 3 -17.09 -23.38 6.30
CA ASP A 3 -16.61 -24.73 6.00
C ASP A 3 -16.12 -24.76 4.55
N ILE A 4 -14.83 -24.90 4.34
CA ILE A 4 -14.25 -25.08 3.01
C ILE A 4 -14.71 -26.43 2.51
N SER A 5 -15.49 -26.46 1.42
CA SER A 5 -15.97 -27.73 0.87
C SER A 5 -14.78 -28.58 0.38
N MET A 6 -14.86 -29.90 0.56
CA MET A 6 -13.84 -30.82 0.05
C MET A 6 -13.69 -30.75 -1.47
N GLU A 7 -14.74 -30.38 -2.18
CA GLU A 7 -14.72 -30.13 -3.62
C GLU A 7 -13.77 -28.98 -3.97
N ARG A 8 -13.86 -27.84 -3.26
CA ARG A 8 -12.98 -26.69 -3.44
C ARG A 8 -11.51 -27.02 -3.11
N VAL A 9 -11.28 -27.80 -2.07
CA VAL A 9 -9.93 -28.28 -1.72
C VAL A 9 -9.34 -29.13 -2.85
N ASN A 10 -10.13 -30.04 -3.44
CA ASN A 10 -9.68 -30.91 -4.51
C ASN A 10 -9.43 -30.12 -5.81
N GLU A 11 -10.28 -29.16 -6.14
CA GLU A 11 -10.10 -28.28 -7.28
C GLU A 11 -8.82 -27.43 -7.15
N THR A 12 -8.62 -26.82 -5.98
CA THR A 12 -7.41 -26.06 -5.69
C THR A 12 -6.16 -26.91 -5.84
N ARG A 13 -6.18 -28.14 -5.28
CA ARG A 13 -5.06 -29.08 -5.40
C ARG A 13 -4.77 -29.42 -6.86
N LYS A 14 -5.78 -29.65 -7.65
CA LYS A 14 -5.65 -29.91 -9.09
C LYS A 14 -4.99 -28.75 -9.79
N ASN A 15 -5.47 -27.51 -9.59
CA ASN A 15 -4.93 -26.31 -10.21
C ASN A 15 -3.45 -26.09 -9.83
N ILE A 16 -3.10 -26.31 -8.57
CA ILE A 16 -1.71 -26.23 -8.10
C ILE A 16 -0.82 -27.24 -8.82
N LEU A 17 -1.26 -28.47 -8.95
CA LEU A 17 -0.50 -29.52 -9.64
C LEU A 17 -0.34 -29.20 -11.13
N GLU A 18 -1.38 -28.71 -11.81
CA GLU A 18 -1.31 -28.28 -13.20
C GLU A 18 -0.29 -27.17 -13.42
N ILE A 19 -0.20 -26.20 -12.50
CA ILE A 19 0.81 -25.14 -12.57
C ILE A 19 2.21 -25.72 -12.40
N ILE A 20 2.42 -26.57 -11.39
CA ILE A 20 3.73 -27.15 -11.09
C ILE A 20 4.23 -28.03 -12.25
N GLU A 21 3.35 -28.87 -12.80
CA GLU A 21 3.66 -29.84 -13.86
C GLU A 21 3.73 -29.21 -15.25
N SER A 22 3.28 -27.96 -15.42
CA SER A 22 3.30 -27.28 -16.72
C SER A 22 4.71 -27.25 -17.32
N ALA A 23 4.85 -27.79 -18.51
CA ALA A 23 6.09 -27.77 -19.28
C ALA A 23 6.29 -26.45 -20.05
N THR A 24 5.25 -25.60 -20.14
CA THR A 24 5.27 -24.37 -20.91
C THR A 24 5.58 -23.12 -20.10
N LEU A 25 5.42 -23.20 -18.77
CA LEU A 25 5.66 -22.09 -17.85
C LEU A 25 7.12 -22.08 -17.38
N THR A 26 7.75 -20.91 -17.38
CA THR A 26 9.05 -20.71 -16.71
C THR A 26 8.90 -20.84 -15.18
N HIS A 27 10.02 -20.91 -14.48
CA HIS A 27 10.02 -20.97 -13.02
C HIS A 27 9.32 -19.74 -12.39
N GLU A 28 9.65 -18.55 -12.87
CA GLU A 28 9.06 -17.30 -12.41
C GLU A 28 7.56 -17.24 -12.70
N GLN A 29 7.14 -17.67 -13.88
CA GLN A 29 5.72 -17.74 -14.22
C GLN A 29 4.97 -18.73 -13.34
N LYS A 30 5.56 -19.88 -13.00
CA LYS A 30 4.96 -20.81 -12.04
C LYS A 30 4.78 -20.20 -10.67
N LEU A 31 5.80 -19.49 -10.15
CA LEU A 31 5.70 -18.80 -8.87
C LEU A 31 4.59 -17.76 -8.88
N THR A 32 4.48 -16.95 -9.94
CA THR A 32 3.41 -15.97 -10.10
C THR A 32 2.03 -16.63 -10.15
N CYS A 33 1.88 -17.71 -10.91
CA CYS A 33 0.61 -18.46 -10.99
C CYS A 33 0.23 -19.08 -9.64
N LEU A 34 1.20 -19.64 -8.90
CA LEU A 34 0.95 -20.19 -7.57
C LEU A 34 0.55 -19.09 -6.56
N ALA A 35 1.20 -17.93 -6.62
CA ALA A 35 0.83 -16.78 -5.80
C ALA A 35 -0.60 -16.30 -6.11
N ASN A 36 -0.95 -16.17 -7.38
CA ASN A 36 -2.31 -15.81 -7.80
C ASN A 36 -3.35 -16.86 -7.38
N GLN A 37 -2.99 -18.15 -7.40
CA GLN A 37 -3.86 -19.22 -6.91
C GLN A 37 -4.07 -19.11 -5.39
N ALA A 38 -3.04 -18.83 -4.62
CA ALA A 38 -3.14 -18.58 -3.18
C ALA A 38 -4.01 -17.35 -2.90
N ASP A 39 -3.82 -16.28 -3.64
CA ASP A 39 -4.58 -15.05 -3.59
C ASP A 39 -6.08 -15.28 -3.79
N SER A 40 -6.43 -16.07 -4.80
CA SER A 40 -7.83 -16.39 -5.11
C SER A 40 -8.56 -17.16 -4.01
N LEU A 41 -7.80 -17.77 -3.08
CA LEU A 41 -8.34 -18.49 -1.93
C LEU A 41 -8.51 -17.63 -0.68
N MET A 42 -7.86 -16.46 -0.65
CA MET A 42 -8.00 -15.54 0.47
C MET A 42 -9.38 -14.87 0.40
N GLU A 43 -10.21 -15.17 1.37
CA GLU A 43 -11.52 -14.57 1.55
C GLU A 43 -11.54 -13.75 2.83
N VAL A 44 -12.27 -12.66 2.83
CA VAL A 44 -12.62 -11.96 4.06
C VAL A 44 -13.58 -12.86 4.82
N LEU A 45 -13.18 -13.30 6.00
CA LEU A 45 -13.91 -14.30 6.77
C LEU A 45 -15.19 -13.74 7.39
N ASP A 46 -15.17 -12.46 7.74
CA ASP A 46 -16.27 -11.77 8.41
C ASP A 46 -16.70 -10.58 7.57
N LEU A 47 -17.72 -10.77 6.74
CA LEU A 47 -18.35 -9.67 6.03
C LEU A 47 -19.23 -8.86 7.00
N PRO A 48 -19.24 -7.53 6.89
CA PRO A 48 -20.20 -6.71 7.62
C PRO A 48 -21.62 -7.17 7.38
N GLU A 49 -22.45 -7.14 8.43
CA GLU A 49 -23.87 -7.47 8.33
C GLU A 49 -24.56 -6.62 7.26
N GLY A 50 -25.35 -7.25 6.40
CA GLY A 50 -26.06 -6.59 5.30
C GLY A 50 -25.24 -6.33 4.04
N LEU A 51 -23.94 -6.60 4.03
CA LEU A 51 -23.13 -6.38 2.81
C LEU A 51 -23.52 -7.33 1.67
N ASP A 52 -23.79 -8.59 1.99
CA ASP A 52 -24.26 -9.56 0.99
C ASP A 52 -25.57 -9.11 0.32
N GLU A 53 -26.49 -8.51 1.07
CA GLU A 53 -27.74 -7.96 0.58
C GLU A 53 -27.49 -6.79 -0.37
N LEU A 54 -26.57 -5.89 -0.03
CA LEU A 54 -26.21 -4.74 -0.88
C LEU A 54 -25.51 -5.17 -2.17
N LEU A 55 -24.67 -6.19 -2.13
CA LEU A 55 -23.99 -6.71 -3.32
C LEU A 55 -24.90 -7.45 -4.28
N ASN A 56 -25.97 -8.06 -3.77
CA ASN A 56 -26.96 -8.81 -4.55
C ASN A 56 -28.12 -7.97 -5.09
N VAL A 57 -28.11 -6.66 -4.88
CA VAL A 57 -29.13 -5.76 -5.46
C VAL A 57 -29.01 -5.72 -6.99
N PRO A 58 -30.13 -5.67 -7.75
CA PRO A 58 -30.10 -5.53 -9.20
C PRO A 58 -29.24 -4.33 -9.66
N ILE A 59 -28.57 -4.48 -10.81
CA ILE A 59 -27.55 -3.53 -11.29
C ILE A 59 -28.07 -2.10 -11.46
N ASP A 60 -29.34 -1.94 -11.81
CA ASP A 60 -30.01 -0.65 -11.94
C ASP A 60 -30.24 0.09 -10.63
N ARG A 61 -30.09 -0.61 -9.50
CA ARG A 61 -30.23 -0.06 -8.13
C ARG A 61 -28.96 -0.20 -7.31
N LYS A 62 -27.89 -0.72 -7.90
CA LYS A 62 -26.65 -1.04 -7.19
C LYS A 62 -25.89 0.23 -6.85
N CYS A 63 -25.76 0.51 -5.56
CA CYS A 63 -24.96 1.64 -5.04
C CYS A 63 -23.52 1.24 -4.73
N ILE A 64 -23.26 -0.06 -4.53
CA ILE A 64 -21.93 -0.61 -4.22
C ILE A 64 -21.66 -1.72 -5.22
N CYS A 65 -20.55 -1.63 -5.94
CA CYS A 65 -20.07 -2.65 -6.84
C CYS A 65 -18.78 -3.25 -6.32
N ASP A 66 -18.58 -4.56 -6.52
CA ASP A 66 -17.24 -5.13 -6.43
C ASP A 66 -16.42 -4.66 -7.64
N LEU A 67 -15.10 -4.72 -7.52
CA LEU A 67 -14.22 -4.34 -8.63
C LEU A 67 -14.04 -5.47 -9.65
N SER A 68 -14.74 -6.58 -9.47
CA SER A 68 -14.69 -7.77 -10.34
C SER A 68 -13.26 -8.28 -10.59
N GLU A 69 -12.35 -8.05 -9.67
CA GLU A 69 -10.98 -8.45 -9.79
C GLU A 69 -10.72 -9.80 -9.11
N GLY A 70 -10.97 -10.87 -9.84
CA GLY A 70 -10.71 -12.23 -9.41
C GLY A 70 -11.85 -12.90 -8.65
N HIS A 71 -11.58 -14.08 -8.10
CA HIS A 71 -12.59 -14.97 -7.50
C HIS A 71 -12.94 -14.64 -6.05
N ALA A 72 -12.23 -13.73 -5.42
CA ALA A 72 -12.46 -13.29 -4.06
C ALA A 72 -12.60 -11.75 -4.00
N PRO A 73 -13.80 -11.21 -4.33
CA PRO A 73 -14.01 -9.77 -4.42
C PRO A 73 -13.75 -9.02 -3.11
N MET A 74 -13.83 -9.71 -1.98
CA MET A 74 -13.58 -9.16 -0.65
C MET A 74 -12.17 -9.49 -0.11
N ARG A 75 -11.25 -9.90 -0.96
CA ARG A 75 -9.87 -10.17 -0.56
C ARG A 75 -9.13 -8.88 -0.19
N PRO A 76 -8.10 -8.97 0.66
CA PRO A 76 -7.20 -7.84 0.88
C PRO A 76 -6.59 -7.36 -0.44
N ARG A 77 -6.49 -6.04 -0.59
CA ARG A 77 -5.92 -5.40 -1.79
C ARG A 77 -4.49 -4.95 -1.57
N TYR A 78 -4.18 -4.58 -0.35
CA TYR A 78 -2.90 -3.99 0.03
C TYR A 78 -2.38 -4.64 1.29
N ILE A 79 -1.07 -4.66 1.41
CA ILE A 79 -0.40 -4.94 2.66
C ILE A 79 0.08 -3.61 3.23
N ILE A 80 -0.23 -3.38 4.49
CA ILE A 80 0.28 -2.25 5.26
C ILE A 80 1.26 -2.81 6.29
N PRO A 81 2.56 -2.79 6.01
CA PRO A 81 3.56 -3.17 7.00
C PRO A 81 3.55 -2.22 8.19
N ASP A 82 4.01 -2.67 9.33
CA ASP A 82 4.20 -1.81 10.50
C ASP A 82 5.46 -0.95 10.35
N TYR A 83 5.34 0.09 9.51
CA TYR A 83 6.44 1.02 9.24
C TYR A 83 6.87 1.78 10.49
N ALA A 84 5.95 2.13 11.37
CA ALA A 84 6.27 2.84 12.61
C ALA A 84 7.17 2.00 13.52
N LYS A 85 6.85 0.73 13.68
CA LYS A 85 7.69 -0.21 14.40
C LYS A 85 9.04 -0.41 13.72
N PHE A 86 9.03 -0.55 12.39
CA PHE A 86 10.26 -0.71 11.62
C PHE A 86 11.21 0.48 11.78
N LEU A 87 10.73 1.71 11.66
CA LEU A 87 11.55 2.91 11.85
C LEU A 87 12.06 3.04 13.30
N LYS A 88 11.27 2.58 14.27
CA LYS A 88 11.65 2.64 15.69
C LYS A 88 12.68 1.58 16.09
N GLU A 89 12.59 0.37 15.55
CA GLU A 89 13.35 -0.79 16.01
C GLU A 89 14.42 -1.26 15.00
N GLY A 90 14.35 -0.76 13.77
CA GLY A 90 15.16 -1.28 12.67
C GLY A 90 14.72 -2.67 12.22
N SER A 91 15.58 -3.37 11.49
CA SER A 91 15.35 -4.73 11.03
C SER A 91 16.64 -5.55 11.06
N LYS A 92 16.68 -6.56 11.91
CA LYS A 92 17.79 -7.51 11.93
C LYS A 92 17.90 -8.31 10.63
N PHE A 93 16.76 -8.61 10.01
CA PHE A 93 16.73 -9.35 8.75
C PHE A 93 17.35 -8.54 7.61
N LEU A 94 16.99 -7.25 7.50
CA LEU A 94 17.52 -6.34 6.49
C LEU A 94 18.87 -5.72 6.88
N GLN A 95 19.36 -5.99 8.09
CA GLN A 95 20.57 -5.40 8.66
C GLN A 95 20.52 -3.85 8.66
N LEU A 96 19.36 -3.31 9.02
CA LEU A 96 19.12 -1.87 9.11
C LEU A 96 18.90 -1.49 10.56
N ASP A 97 19.70 -0.54 11.03
CA ASP A 97 19.50 0.10 12.33
C ASP A 97 18.35 1.10 12.28
N PRO A 98 17.75 1.48 13.43
CA PRO A 98 16.79 2.56 13.48
C PRO A 98 17.38 3.86 12.90
N PRO A 99 16.66 4.55 11.98
CA PRO A 99 17.17 5.79 11.41
C PRO A 99 17.30 6.91 12.43
N THR A 100 18.30 7.74 12.27
CA THR A 100 18.60 8.89 13.14
C THR A 100 18.28 10.24 12.49
N ASP A 101 18.14 10.27 11.19
CA ASP A 101 17.81 11.46 10.42
C ASP A 101 16.85 11.18 9.27
N LEU A 102 16.40 12.24 8.58
CA LEU A 102 15.46 12.15 7.47
C LEU A 102 16.01 11.33 6.30
N TYR A 103 17.30 11.44 6.01
CA TYR A 103 17.93 10.71 4.92
C TYR A 103 17.90 9.20 5.18
N GLU A 104 18.29 8.79 6.38
CA GLU A 104 18.25 7.38 6.79
C GLU A 104 16.82 6.84 6.86
N ALA A 105 15.87 7.66 7.34
CA ALA A 105 14.45 7.27 7.40
C ALA A 105 13.87 7.00 6.00
N LEU A 106 14.08 7.90 5.06
CA LEU A 106 13.61 7.75 3.68
C LEU A 106 14.27 6.56 2.97
N ASN A 107 15.58 6.38 3.17
CA ASN A 107 16.30 5.24 2.59
C ASN A 107 15.80 3.90 3.17
N SER A 108 15.61 3.83 4.48
CA SER A 108 15.09 2.65 5.18
C SER A 108 13.67 2.31 4.73
N LEU A 109 12.79 3.31 4.60
CA LEU A 109 11.45 3.15 4.06
C LEU A 109 11.48 2.59 2.64
N MET A 110 12.35 3.12 1.77
CA MET A 110 12.48 2.66 0.39
C MET A 110 12.96 1.21 0.31
N ILE A 111 13.94 0.83 1.11
CA ILE A 111 14.44 -0.55 1.17
C ILE A 111 13.32 -1.49 1.62
N PHE A 112 12.64 -1.15 2.71
CA PHE A 112 11.56 -1.97 3.25
C PHE A 112 10.38 -2.06 2.29
N TYR A 113 9.99 -0.95 1.72
CA TYR A 113 8.92 -0.87 0.72
C TYR A 113 9.19 -1.78 -0.49
N LYS A 114 10.43 -1.88 -0.95
CA LYS A 114 10.81 -2.78 -2.05
C LYS A 114 10.84 -4.25 -1.64
N HIS A 115 11.17 -4.55 -0.40
CA HIS A 115 11.24 -5.94 0.07
C HIS A 115 9.86 -6.57 0.25
N VAL A 116 8.86 -5.83 0.69
CA VAL A 116 7.54 -6.38 0.99
C VAL A 116 6.88 -7.01 -0.26
N PRO A 117 6.85 -6.36 -1.43
CA PRO A 117 6.30 -6.98 -2.64
C PRO A 117 7.08 -8.22 -3.11
N SER A 118 8.37 -8.33 -2.76
CA SER A 118 9.20 -9.48 -3.15
C SER A 118 8.83 -10.76 -2.41
N VAL A 119 8.20 -10.65 -1.23
CA VAL A 119 7.75 -11.80 -0.42
C VAL A 119 6.24 -11.94 -0.37
N THR A 120 5.53 -10.91 -0.82
CA THR A 120 4.07 -10.89 -0.90
C THR A 120 3.69 -10.50 -2.32
N ASN A 121 2.68 -11.05 -2.87
CA ASN A 121 2.25 -10.67 -4.23
C ASN A 121 1.25 -9.51 -4.21
N TYR A 122 1.30 -8.67 -3.19
CA TYR A 122 0.37 -7.55 -3.00
C TYR A 122 1.05 -6.21 -3.13
N PRO A 123 0.34 -5.22 -3.68
CA PRO A 123 0.74 -3.82 -3.56
C PRO A 123 0.90 -3.41 -2.10
N VAL A 124 1.87 -2.56 -1.85
CA VAL A 124 2.18 -2.07 -0.50
C VAL A 124 1.61 -0.68 -0.32
N TYR A 125 1.00 -0.48 0.82
CA TYR A 125 0.48 0.80 1.25
C TYR A 125 1.37 1.34 2.38
N VAL A 126 1.87 2.56 2.23
CA VAL A 126 2.81 3.12 3.22
C VAL A 126 2.09 3.60 4.49
N GLY A 127 0.79 3.83 4.41
CA GLY A 127 0.03 4.39 5.53
C GLY A 127 0.22 5.90 5.66
N GLN A 128 0.31 6.40 6.89
CA GLN A 128 0.46 7.84 7.19
C GLN A 128 1.91 8.28 7.01
N LEU A 129 2.30 8.59 5.78
CA LEU A 129 3.68 8.92 5.42
C LEU A 129 4.18 10.17 6.15
N ASP A 130 3.34 11.16 6.31
CA ASP A 130 3.66 12.41 7.02
C ASP A 130 3.96 12.16 8.50
N GLU A 131 3.14 11.40 9.22
CA GLU A 131 3.38 11.06 10.62
C GLU A 131 4.64 10.19 10.80
N LEU A 132 4.93 9.31 9.84
CA LEU A 132 6.14 8.50 9.87
C LEU A 132 7.42 9.34 9.72
N LEU A 133 7.37 10.41 8.94
CA LEU A 133 8.53 11.27 8.66
C LEU A 133 8.65 12.46 9.62
N GLU A 134 7.58 12.86 10.30
CA GLU A 134 7.57 14.00 11.20
C GLU A 134 8.69 13.98 12.25
N PRO A 135 9.05 12.85 12.89
CA PRO A 135 10.14 12.81 13.86
C PRO A 135 11.51 13.16 13.28
N TYR A 136 11.67 13.06 11.96
CA TYR A 136 12.96 13.23 11.28
C TYR A 136 13.05 14.54 10.48
N ILE A 137 11.92 15.22 10.26
CA ILE A 137 11.84 16.34 9.31
C ILE A 137 12.75 17.53 9.71
N ASP A 138 12.96 17.73 11.00
CA ASP A 138 13.78 18.81 11.53
C ASP A 138 15.28 18.44 11.72
N THR A 139 15.67 17.23 11.31
CA THR A 139 17.09 16.83 11.36
C THR A 139 17.93 17.47 10.25
N VAL A 140 17.29 18.05 9.26
CA VAL A 140 17.89 18.80 8.16
C VAL A 140 17.16 20.13 7.96
N ASP A 141 17.76 21.06 7.23
CA ASP A 141 17.05 22.31 6.86
C ASP A 141 15.89 22.02 5.89
N GLU A 142 14.93 22.94 5.83
CA GLU A 142 13.69 22.78 5.06
C GLU A 142 13.92 22.58 3.55
N ALA A 143 14.89 23.30 2.98
CA ALA A 143 15.21 23.17 1.55
C ALA A 143 15.80 21.79 1.25
N GLN A 144 16.62 21.26 2.16
CA GLN A 144 17.16 19.93 2.05
C GLN A 144 16.08 18.87 2.29
N ALA A 145 15.21 19.04 3.28
CA ALA A 145 14.08 18.16 3.53
C ALA A 145 13.20 18.03 2.27
N LYS A 146 12.81 19.14 1.68
CA LYS A 146 12.01 19.18 0.44
C LYS A 146 12.71 18.47 -0.72
N LYS A 147 14.02 18.68 -0.88
CA LYS A 147 14.81 17.99 -1.90
C LYS A 147 14.82 16.47 -1.69
N LEU A 148 15.00 16.00 -0.45
CA LEU A 148 15.00 14.58 -0.11
C LEU A 148 13.62 13.95 -0.34
N LEU A 149 12.54 14.63 0.04
CA LEU A 149 11.18 14.20 -0.21
C LEU A 149 10.89 14.06 -1.71
N LYS A 150 11.30 15.04 -2.53
CA LYS A 150 11.19 14.94 -3.99
C LYS A 150 11.93 13.73 -4.56
N LEU A 151 13.15 13.48 -4.09
CA LEU A 151 13.91 12.29 -4.52
C LEU A 151 13.21 11.01 -4.13
N PHE A 152 12.67 10.92 -2.91
CA PHE A 152 11.92 9.76 -2.44
C PHE A 152 10.67 9.51 -3.27
N LEU A 153 9.83 10.53 -3.48
CA LEU A 153 8.63 10.44 -4.30
C LEU A 153 8.97 10.03 -5.74
N THR A 154 10.01 10.63 -6.32
CA THR A 154 10.51 10.24 -7.66
C THR A 154 11.00 8.80 -7.72
N GLN A 155 11.65 8.31 -6.65
CA GLN A 155 12.07 6.91 -6.58
C GLN A 155 10.88 5.97 -6.47
N MET A 156 9.86 6.33 -5.69
CA MET A 156 8.63 5.53 -5.58
C MET A 156 7.93 5.40 -6.93
N ASP A 157 7.85 6.49 -7.70
CA ASP A 157 7.25 6.51 -9.02
C ASP A 157 8.03 5.66 -10.04
N ARG A 158 9.36 5.79 -10.08
CA ARG A 158 10.16 5.32 -11.22
C ARG A 158 10.86 3.99 -11.03
N THR A 159 10.96 3.48 -9.81
CA THR A 159 11.77 2.28 -9.54
C THR A 159 10.95 1.04 -9.24
N ILE A 160 9.65 1.12 -9.11
CA ILE A 160 8.78 0.01 -8.82
C ILE A 160 7.87 -0.21 -10.03
N LEU A 161 8.27 -1.18 -10.86
CA LEU A 161 7.42 -1.68 -11.94
C LEU A 161 6.22 -2.39 -11.31
N ASP A 162 5.02 -2.07 -11.77
CA ASP A 162 3.74 -2.71 -11.42
C ASP A 162 3.24 -2.51 -9.97
N SER A 163 3.83 -1.63 -9.18
CA SER A 163 3.27 -1.34 -7.86
C SER A 163 2.53 -0.01 -7.85
N PHE A 164 1.26 -0.10 -7.53
CA PHE A 164 0.50 1.07 -7.11
C PHE A 164 1.03 1.50 -5.75
N SER A 165 1.83 2.56 -5.74
CA SER A 165 2.28 3.16 -4.50
C SER A 165 1.18 4.05 -3.95
N HIS A 166 0.75 3.77 -2.74
CA HIS A 166 -0.23 4.58 -2.04
C HIS A 166 0.31 4.99 -0.68
N ALA A 167 0.05 6.24 -0.31
CA ALA A 167 0.31 6.75 1.03
C ALA A 167 -0.80 7.69 1.46
N ASN A 168 -0.91 7.94 2.75
CA ASN A 168 -1.81 8.93 3.32
C ASN A 168 -1.03 10.12 3.87
N ILE A 169 -1.67 11.27 3.88
CA ILE A 169 -1.28 12.48 4.59
C ILE A 169 -2.48 12.94 5.44
N GLY A 170 -2.24 13.48 6.61
CA GLY A 170 -3.28 13.95 7.52
C GLY A 170 -3.97 12.83 8.33
N PRO A 171 -5.00 13.15 9.14
CA PRO A 171 -5.69 14.45 9.22
C PRO A 171 -4.96 15.54 10.02
N ARG A 172 -3.93 15.19 10.81
CA ARG A 172 -3.19 16.16 11.60
C ARG A 172 -2.29 16.99 10.72
N ASP A 173 -2.21 18.27 11.02
CA ASP A 173 -1.25 19.17 10.38
C ASP A 173 0.17 18.85 10.88
N THR A 174 1.01 18.40 9.97
CA THR A 174 2.41 18.06 10.22
C THR A 174 3.30 18.86 9.28
N LYS A 175 4.51 19.18 9.72
CA LYS A 175 5.50 19.84 8.86
C LYS A 175 5.88 18.95 7.68
N ALA A 176 6.04 17.65 7.93
CA ALA A 176 6.31 16.66 6.90
C ALA A 176 5.18 16.60 5.86
N GLY A 177 3.90 16.63 6.30
CA GLY A 177 2.74 16.65 5.42
C GLY A 177 2.71 17.89 4.53
N ARG A 178 2.97 19.07 5.08
CA ARG A 178 3.05 20.30 4.30
C ARG A 178 4.14 20.27 3.25
N LEU A 179 5.33 19.76 3.58
CA LEU A 179 6.45 19.64 2.64
C LEU A 179 6.22 18.53 1.60
N LEU A 180 5.55 17.45 1.96
CA LEU A 180 5.15 16.41 1.01
C LEU A 180 4.18 16.94 -0.04
N LEU A 181 3.15 17.68 0.35
CA LEU A 181 2.21 18.32 -0.57
C LEU A 181 2.92 19.32 -1.50
N GLU A 182 3.85 20.12 -0.97
CA GLU A 182 4.65 21.03 -1.80
C GLU A 182 5.56 20.30 -2.78
N ALA A 183 6.18 19.20 -2.33
CA ALA A 183 7.05 18.39 -3.18
C ALA A 183 6.26 17.75 -4.31
N GLU A 184 5.09 17.18 -4.01
CA GLU A 184 4.20 16.54 -4.98
C GLU A 184 3.68 17.53 -6.01
N LYS A 185 3.20 18.70 -5.57
CA LYS A 185 2.77 19.78 -6.46
C LYS A 185 3.85 20.20 -7.45
N GLU A 186 5.11 20.28 -7.00
CA GLU A 186 6.23 20.66 -7.85
C GLU A 186 6.70 19.52 -8.78
N LEU A 187 6.43 18.26 -8.45
CA LEU A 187 6.80 17.11 -9.26
C LEU A 187 5.77 16.81 -10.36
N GLU A 188 4.51 17.19 -10.13
CA GLU A 188 3.39 16.85 -11.02
C GLU A 188 3.33 15.36 -11.34
N ASN A 189 3.67 14.52 -10.36
CA ASN A 189 3.68 13.07 -10.51
C ASN A 189 2.29 12.47 -10.26
N ALA A 190 1.95 11.41 -10.99
CA ALA A 190 0.74 10.64 -10.72
C ALA A 190 0.93 9.56 -9.64
N VAL A 191 2.17 9.26 -9.25
CA VAL A 191 2.55 8.20 -8.30
C VAL A 191 3.64 8.74 -7.36
N PRO A 192 3.59 8.46 -6.06
CA PRO A 192 2.56 7.70 -5.36
C PRO A 192 1.21 8.42 -5.33
N ASN A 193 0.12 7.65 -5.36
CA ASN A 193 -1.20 8.22 -5.11
C ASN A 193 -1.29 8.63 -3.64
N LEU A 194 -1.27 9.91 -3.39
CA LEU A 194 -1.42 10.47 -2.05
C LEU A 194 -2.90 10.69 -1.74
N SER A 195 -3.37 10.06 -0.67
CA SER A 195 -4.72 10.29 -0.16
C SER A 195 -4.65 11.23 1.01
N PHE A 196 -5.31 12.39 0.92
CA PHE A 196 -5.43 13.30 2.05
C PHE A 196 -6.61 12.89 2.93
N LYS A 197 -6.34 12.65 4.21
CA LYS A 197 -7.37 12.39 5.21
C LYS A 197 -7.84 13.72 5.79
N TYR A 198 -9.13 13.98 5.71
CA TYR A 198 -9.75 15.14 6.30
C TYR A 198 -10.62 14.75 7.49
N ASP A 199 -10.53 15.51 8.56
CA ASP A 199 -11.36 15.40 9.74
C ASP A 199 -11.69 16.81 10.21
N GLU A 200 -13.00 17.15 10.28
CA GLU A 200 -13.47 18.50 10.58
C GLU A 200 -13.05 19.02 11.96
N ASP A 201 -12.80 18.11 12.91
CA ASP A 201 -12.39 18.46 14.26
C ASP A 201 -10.85 18.59 14.44
N ILE A 202 -10.07 18.04 13.49
CA ILE A 202 -8.62 17.89 13.63
C ILE A 202 -7.86 18.69 12.56
N THR A 203 -8.36 18.70 11.32
CA THR A 203 -7.64 19.27 10.17
C THR A 203 -7.83 20.77 10.07
N PRO A 204 -6.77 21.59 10.20
CA PRO A 204 -6.87 23.04 9.94
C PRO A 204 -7.25 23.35 8.48
N ASP A 205 -8.07 24.35 8.29
CA ASP A 205 -8.55 24.77 6.96
C ASP A 205 -7.42 25.08 5.99
N ASP A 206 -6.37 25.74 6.44
CA ASP A 206 -5.22 26.08 5.60
C ASP A 206 -4.42 24.86 5.15
N PHE A 207 -4.36 23.81 5.97
CA PHE A 207 -3.75 22.54 5.58
C PHE A 207 -4.61 21.77 4.58
N ALA A 208 -5.94 21.76 4.80
CA ALA A 208 -6.88 21.18 3.83
C ALA A 208 -6.85 21.91 2.48
N LEU A 209 -6.83 23.24 2.50
CA LEU A 209 -6.69 24.04 1.28
C LEU A 209 -5.38 23.77 0.53
N LYS A 210 -4.29 23.55 1.26
CA LYS A 210 -3.00 23.17 0.65
C LYS A 210 -3.08 21.81 -0.05
N ALA A 211 -3.81 20.85 0.49
CA ALA A 211 -4.03 19.56 -0.15
C ALA A 211 -4.87 19.70 -1.42
N ILE A 212 -5.92 20.52 -1.40
CA ILE A 212 -6.74 20.84 -2.59
C ILE A 212 -5.92 21.54 -3.67
N ASP A 213 -5.02 22.45 -3.29
CA ASP A 213 -4.15 23.18 -4.22
C ASP A 213 -3.06 22.28 -4.83
N CYS A 214 -2.77 21.14 -4.18
CA CYS A 214 -1.87 20.12 -4.71
C CYS A 214 -2.56 19.20 -5.73
N ALA A 215 -3.85 18.89 -5.54
CA ALA A 215 -4.64 17.99 -6.38
C ALA A 215 -4.96 18.59 -7.75
#